data_ee1b169e299f03cb4e820fd6051c1ff2
#
_entry.id   ee1b169e299f03cb4e820fd6051c1ff2
#
_cell.length_a   1.000
_cell.length_b   1.000
_cell.length_c   1.000
_cell.angle_alpha   90.00
_cell.angle_beta   90.00
_cell.angle_gamma   90.00
#
_symmetry.space_group_name_H-M   'P 1'
#
loop_
_entity.id
_entity.type
_entity.pdbx_description
1 polymer ?
#
loop_
_entity_poly.entity_id
_entity_poly.type
_entity_poly.pdbx_seq_one_letter_code
_entity_poly.pdbx_strand_id
1 'polypeptide(L)'
;MQPVLILLGAVALVMFLISVVLTASKSMKKGLKIFSWVATLVQLCFVILTLLVMKPSVPALGPQEDLSGTDAPAVQSPVSGTEAPGATTEVPVVTVPAPTDPRLSFSPAMTDNSNPELFDITWEIAVGDEIVESYTREDPICFELDQEYFALPGIATFRGNNYRNNASYGTAVIEKETMGVAWSHRIGYLNGWGGCAWTGQPLLVQWDDETKAIMDTMYESKKNKDGLVEVIYATLDGYIHFYDLDDGSKTRDAIYMGMNFKGAGALDPRGYPLLYVGAGLYINGAAPRMFVVNLITGKIIYQHGNGDPFNIRDWSAFDSSPLVDAESDTLIWPGESGVLYTIKLNTEYDKEAGTISINPDVPVKTRYTSYYSEEEDRYLGYEASAVVVDHFLYTSENGGLFHCVDLNTMELVWAQDTKDDSNSSPVFEWDEDGNGYIYTAPSLHWTAKGHDGAISIYKLDAATGEILWEYERECVRYDDIAGGVQCTPLLGKENTNIDGLIIYSIGRTPSAYRGVLVALDKDTGEVIWEISSGNYAWSSPVALYTEDGHAYIFLANASGIARLIDGSTGEVLATIDFDETVEASPVAFGNMLVIGSREGVYGIKIS
;
A
#
# COMPACT_ATOMS: atom_id res chain seq x y z
N MET A 1 24.13 28.94 -30.46
CA MET A 1 24.07 27.51 -30.81
C MET A 1 22.71 26.87 -30.47
N GLN A 2 22.14 27.09 -29.31
CA GLN A 2 20.82 26.48 -28.92
C GLN A 2 19.65 26.74 -29.90
N PRO A 3 19.40 27.96 -30.43
CA PRO A 3 18.24 28.16 -31.32
C PRO A 3 18.35 27.42 -32.65
N VAL A 4 19.57 27.25 -33.17
CA VAL A 4 19.81 26.52 -34.41
C VAL A 4 19.60 25.03 -34.25
N LEU A 5 20.00 24.45 -33.12
CA LEU A 5 19.77 23.04 -32.78
C LEU A 5 18.28 22.74 -32.58
N ILE A 6 17.52 23.64 -31.95
CA ILE A 6 16.07 23.52 -31.80
C ILE A 6 15.37 23.53 -33.16
N LEU A 7 15.77 24.42 -34.05
CA LEU A 7 15.23 24.53 -35.41
C LEU A 7 15.54 23.26 -36.23
N LEU A 8 16.76 22.74 -36.15
CA LEU A 8 17.17 21.52 -36.85
C LEU A 8 16.41 20.28 -36.30
N GLY A 9 16.22 20.20 -34.99
CA GLY A 9 15.43 19.15 -34.38
C GLY A 9 13.95 19.19 -34.81
N ALA A 10 13.35 20.38 -34.87
CA ALA A 10 11.98 20.55 -35.35
C ALA A 10 11.81 20.15 -36.81
N VAL A 11 12.76 20.54 -37.69
CA VAL A 11 12.76 20.13 -39.10
C VAL A 11 12.90 18.62 -39.24
N ALA A 12 13.81 17.98 -38.50
CA ALA A 12 14.00 16.53 -38.51
C ALA A 12 12.73 15.79 -38.07
N LEU A 13 12.03 16.29 -37.06
CA LEU A 13 10.77 15.71 -36.58
C LEU A 13 9.65 15.78 -37.64
N VAL A 14 9.51 16.92 -38.32
CA VAL A 14 8.52 17.07 -39.39
C VAL A 14 8.82 16.11 -40.55
N MET A 15 10.07 15.98 -40.95
CA MET A 15 10.52 15.07 -42.00
C MET A 15 10.26 13.59 -41.61
N PHE A 16 10.52 13.24 -40.34
CA PHE A 16 10.20 11.91 -39.79
C PHE A 16 8.71 11.61 -39.89
N LEU A 17 7.81 12.50 -39.45
CA LEU A 17 6.38 12.33 -39.54
C LEU A 17 5.89 12.16 -40.99
N ILE A 18 6.39 12.94 -41.92
CA ILE A 18 6.09 12.81 -43.36
C ILE A 18 6.52 11.41 -43.87
N SER A 19 7.71 10.96 -43.50
CA SER A 19 8.26 9.66 -43.90
C SER A 19 7.42 8.49 -43.34
N VAL A 20 6.93 8.57 -42.11
CA VAL A 20 6.03 7.58 -41.52
C VAL A 20 4.70 7.49 -42.28
N VAL A 21 4.10 8.65 -42.61
CA VAL A 21 2.85 8.71 -43.37
C VAL A 21 3.01 8.09 -44.77
N LEU A 22 4.12 8.41 -45.45
CA LEU A 22 4.43 7.85 -46.75
C LEU A 22 4.63 6.33 -46.71
N THR A 23 5.32 5.84 -45.70
CA THR A 23 5.59 4.39 -45.50
C THR A 23 4.31 3.61 -45.24
N ALA A 24 3.32 4.20 -44.54
CA ALA A 24 2.02 3.60 -44.25
C ALA A 24 1.10 3.54 -45.47
N SER A 25 1.40 4.26 -46.55
CA SER A 25 0.56 4.27 -47.77
C SER A 25 0.50 2.92 -48.48
N LYS A 26 -0.71 2.40 -48.71
CA LYS A 26 -0.95 1.12 -49.38
C LYS A 26 -0.61 1.14 -50.89
N SER A 27 -0.46 2.34 -51.51
CA SER A 27 -0.23 2.52 -52.95
C SER A 27 1.23 2.49 -53.39
N MET A 28 2.18 2.48 -52.46
CA MET A 28 3.62 2.54 -52.78
C MET A 28 4.20 1.19 -53.25
N LYS A 29 5.07 1.25 -54.27
CA LYS A 29 5.83 0.07 -54.74
C LYS A 29 6.84 -0.40 -53.68
N LYS A 30 7.07 -1.75 -53.63
CA LYS A 30 7.89 -2.40 -52.60
C LYS A 30 9.30 -1.81 -52.40
N GLY A 31 10.00 -1.43 -53.47
CA GLY A 31 11.32 -0.82 -53.42
C GLY A 31 11.31 0.58 -52.80
N LEU A 32 10.27 1.36 -53.07
CA LEU A 32 10.12 2.71 -52.50
C LEU A 32 9.79 2.66 -51.00
N LYS A 33 9.06 1.61 -50.56
CA LYS A 33 8.82 1.37 -49.13
C LYS A 33 10.10 1.07 -48.35
N ILE A 34 11.00 0.24 -48.90
CA ILE A 34 12.29 -0.07 -48.27
C ILE A 34 13.12 1.21 -48.14
N PHE A 35 13.19 2.04 -49.19
CA PHE A 35 13.90 3.31 -49.13
C PHE A 35 13.30 4.27 -48.09
N SER A 36 11.98 4.37 -48.00
CA SER A 36 11.28 5.17 -47.00
C SER A 36 11.56 4.67 -45.57
N TRP A 37 11.61 3.35 -45.33
CA TRP A 37 11.98 2.77 -44.03
C TRP A 37 13.41 3.14 -43.61
N VAL A 38 14.38 3.07 -44.54
CA VAL A 38 15.76 3.44 -44.25
C VAL A 38 15.87 4.93 -43.94
N ALA A 39 15.18 5.79 -44.70
CA ALA A 39 15.14 7.23 -44.46
C ALA A 39 14.51 7.55 -43.08
N THR A 40 13.44 6.86 -42.70
CA THR A 40 12.79 6.99 -41.38
C THR A 40 13.75 6.64 -40.24
N LEU A 41 14.49 5.55 -40.37
CA LEU A 41 15.50 5.12 -39.38
C LEU A 41 16.64 6.16 -39.21
N VAL A 42 17.15 6.69 -40.30
CA VAL A 42 18.21 7.71 -40.26
C VAL A 42 17.71 9.01 -39.59
N GLN A 43 16.48 9.43 -39.87
CA GLN A 43 15.87 10.60 -39.26
C GLN A 43 15.61 10.37 -37.74
N LEU A 44 15.19 9.18 -37.35
CA LEU A 44 15.00 8.82 -35.92
C LEU A 44 16.34 8.89 -35.17
N CYS A 45 17.42 8.33 -35.74
CA CYS A 45 18.75 8.43 -35.15
C CYS A 45 19.21 9.90 -34.98
N PHE A 46 18.89 10.77 -35.95
CA PHE A 46 19.24 12.19 -35.86
C PHE A 46 18.44 12.93 -34.78
N VAL A 47 17.14 12.62 -34.61
CA VAL A 47 16.31 13.17 -33.54
C VAL A 47 16.83 12.71 -32.15
N ILE A 48 17.16 11.43 -31.99
CA ILE A 48 17.74 10.90 -30.75
C ILE A 48 19.08 11.57 -30.42
N LEU A 49 19.96 11.73 -31.42
CA LEU A 49 21.24 12.38 -31.22
C LEU A 49 21.08 13.84 -30.79
N THR A 50 20.11 14.56 -31.38
CA THR A 50 19.82 15.96 -31.01
C THR A 50 19.31 16.05 -29.58
N LEU A 51 18.43 15.13 -29.16
CA LEU A 51 17.92 15.06 -27.79
C LEU A 51 19.02 14.73 -26.77
N LEU A 52 19.96 13.85 -27.11
CA LEU A 52 21.11 13.51 -26.27
C LEU A 52 22.07 14.68 -26.04
N VAL A 53 22.25 15.53 -27.08
CA VAL A 53 23.11 16.72 -27.00
C VAL A 53 22.44 17.86 -26.22
N MET A 54 21.11 17.88 -26.14
CA MET A 54 20.33 18.93 -25.47
C MET A 54 20.10 18.66 -23.97
N LYS A 55 20.72 17.63 -23.35
CA LYS A 55 20.59 17.40 -21.90
C LYS A 55 21.02 18.66 -21.12
N PRO A 56 20.15 19.22 -20.25
CA PRO A 56 20.58 20.26 -19.32
C PRO A 56 21.55 19.65 -18.31
N SER A 57 22.69 20.30 -18.10
CA SER A 57 23.63 19.99 -17.02
C SER A 57 22.99 20.33 -15.69
N VAL A 58 22.69 19.30 -14.91
CA VAL A 58 22.29 19.44 -13.49
C VAL A 58 23.53 19.87 -12.71
N PRO A 59 23.49 20.93 -11.87
CA PRO A 59 24.60 21.27 -11.00
C PRO A 59 24.85 20.13 -10.00
N ALA A 60 26.10 19.68 -9.90
CA ALA A 60 26.54 18.74 -8.90
C ALA A 60 26.39 19.35 -7.51
N LEU A 61 25.70 18.64 -6.62
CA LEU A 61 25.73 18.92 -5.18
C LEU A 61 27.15 18.66 -4.67
N GLY A 62 27.71 19.65 -3.98
CA GLY A 62 29.05 19.60 -3.42
C GLY A 62 29.21 18.56 -2.32
N PRO A 63 30.45 18.16 -2.00
CA PRO A 63 30.72 17.08 -1.06
C PRO A 63 30.34 17.48 0.37
N GLN A 64 29.72 16.54 1.07
CA GLN A 64 29.42 16.59 2.50
C GLN A 64 30.75 16.55 3.29
N GLU A 65 30.95 17.49 4.19
CA GLU A 65 32.08 17.51 5.11
C GLU A 65 31.92 16.44 6.19
N ASP A 66 32.99 15.69 6.36
CA ASP A 66 33.21 14.66 7.36
C ASP A 66 33.47 15.35 8.73
N LEU A 67 32.61 15.12 9.70
CA LEU A 67 32.85 15.51 11.09
C LEU A 67 33.03 14.26 11.96
N SER A 68 34.26 13.75 12.00
CA SER A 68 34.73 12.85 13.04
C SER A 68 35.38 13.63 14.15
N GLY A 69 35.01 13.40 15.39
CA GLY A 69 35.75 13.94 16.54
C GLY A 69 35.04 13.77 17.87
N THR A 70 35.26 12.63 18.46
CA THR A 70 35.80 12.34 19.83
C THR A 70 35.10 12.87 21.06
N ASP A 71 34.99 11.93 21.98
CA ASP A 71 35.15 11.92 23.43
C ASP A 71 33.91 11.85 24.32
N ALA A 72 33.74 10.63 24.85
CA ALA A 72 32.96 10.34 26.04
C ALA A 72 33.68 10.76 27.32
N PRO A 73 32.98 11.03 28.42
CA PRO A 73 33.45 10.57 29.71
C PRO A 73 32.41 9.70 30.44
N ALA A 74 32.96 8.65 31.03
CA ALA A 74 32.30 7.72 31.92
C ALA A 74 31.86 8.39 33.24
N VAL A 75 30.67 7.99 33.74
CA VAL A 75 30.31 8.23 35.16
C VAL A 75 29.80 6.94 35.79
N GLN A 76 30.37 6.68 36.94
CA GLN A 76 30.26 5.52 37.81
C GLN A 76 28.92 5.42 38.53
N SER A 77 28.50 4.16 38.75
CA SER A 77 27.47 3.77 39.72
C SER A 77 27.92 3.94 41.18
N PRO A 78 27.01 4.06 42.12
CA PRO A 78 27.27 3.53 43.47
C PRO A 78 26.23 2.49 43.92
N VAL A 79 26.79 1.62 44.73
CA VAL A 79 26.31 0.38 45.30
C VAL A 79 25.47 0.58 46.57
N SER A 80 24.45 -0.32 46.70
CA SER A 80 24.04 -1.07 47.90
C SER A 80 23.51 -0.39 49.19
N GLY A 81 22.42 -0.97 49.65
CA GLY A 81 21.95 -0.91 51.03
C GLY A 81 20.85 -1.92 51.32
N THR A 82 21.21 -3.01 51.96
CA THR A 82 20.37 -4.08 52.51
C THR A 82 19.58 -3.63 53.73
N GLU A 83 18.33 -4.09 53.89
CA GLU A 83 17.76 -4.53 55.16
C GLU A 83 16.42 -5.27 54.97
N ALA A 84 16.28 -6.46 55.57
CA ALA A 84 15.07 -7.22 55.93
C ALA A 84 15.17 -7.55 57.43
N PRO A 85 14.20 -8.15 58.14
CA PRO A 85 12.83 -8.61 57.76
C PRO A 85 11.75 -8.24 58.81
N GLY A 86 10.48 -8.37 58.45
CA GLY A 86 9.34 -8.44 59.36
C GLY A 86 8.33 -9.46 58.84
N ALA A 87 8.21 -10.58 59.53
CA ALA A 87 7.25 -11.65 59.22
C ALA A 87 5.83 -11.27 59.66
N THR A 88 4.89 -11.21 58.73
CA THR A 88 3.45 -11.29 58.98
C THR A 88 2.91 -12.49 58.23
N THR A 89 2.27 -13.38 58.96
CA THR A 89 1.55 -14.56 58.46
C THR A 89 0.33 -14.10 57.67
N GLU A 90 0.38 -14.17 56.36
CA GLU A 90 -0.80 -14.03 55.50
C GLU A 90 -1.47 -15.36 55.22
N VAL A 91 -2.78 -15.36 55.39
CA VAL A 91 -3.68 -16.44 54.96
C VAL A 91 -3.62 -16.52 53.44
N PRO A 92 -3.44 -17.70 52.82
CA PRO A 92 -3.38 -17.76 51.35
C PRO A 92 -4.76 -17.44 50.77
N VAL A 93 -4.90 -16.28 50.17
CA VAL A 93 -5.98 -15.99 49.23
C VAL A 93 -5.71 -16.85 48.01
N VAL A 94 -6.55 -17.83 47.76
CA VAL A 94 -6.59 -18.57 46.50
C VAL A 94 -7.09 -17.59 45.46
N THR A 95 -6.19 -16.87 44.82
CA THR A 95 -6.48 -16.14 43.59
C THR A 95 -6.70 -17.17 42.49
N VAL A 96 -7.94 -17.34 42.06
CA VAL A 96 -8.24 -17.97 40.77
C VAL A 96 -7.53 -17.09 39.72
N PRO A 97 -6.62 -17.64 38.90
CA PRO A 97 -6.03 -16.87 37.82
C PRO A 97 -7.16 -16.30 36.97
N ALA A 98 -7.07 -15.02 36.59
CA ALA A 98 -7.96 -14.49 35.58
C ALA A 98 -7.82 -15.35 34.31
N PRO A 99 -8.90 -15.62 33.55
CA PRO A 99 -8.80 -16.33 32.29
C PRO A 99 -7.76 -15.63 31.44
N THR A 100 -6.75 -16.35 31.02
CA THR A 100 -5.71 -15.84 30.13
C THR A 100 -6.34 -15.67 28.76
N ASP A 101 -6.16 -14.50 28.14
CA ASP A 101 -6.63 -14.25 26.78
C ASP A 101 -6.06 -15.33 25.84
N PRO A 102 -6.90 -16.10 25.12
CA PRO A 102 -6.44 -17.19 24.26
C PRO A 102 -5.51 -16.71 23.15
N ARG A 103 -5.66 -15.46 22.66
CA ARG A 103 -4.81 -14.84 21.63
C ARG A 103 -3.34 -14.73 22.05
N LEU A 104 -3.05 -14.67 23.36
CA LEU A 104 -1.67 -14.66 23.89
C LEU A 104 -0.91 -15.98 23.66
N SER A 105 -1.59 -17.05 23.26
CA SER A 105 -0.99 -18.32 22.91
C SER A 105 -0.80 -18.50 21.40
N PHE A 106 -1.11 -17.50 20.60
CA PHE A 106 -0.97 -17.53 19.15
C PHE A 106 0.49 -17.71 18.75
N SER A 107 0.78 -18.79 18.06
CA SER A 107 2.14 -19.17 17.66
C SER A 107 2.09 -19.89 16.32
N PRO A 108 2.23 -19.18 15.21
CA PRO A 108 2.23 -19.76 13.88
C PRO A 108 3.31 -20.82 13.70
N ALA A 109 2.93 -21.93 13.04
CA ALA A 109 3.82 -23.02 12.69
C ALA A 109 3.31 -23.75 11.44
N MET A 110 4.23 -24.21 10.59
CA MET A 110 3.88 -24.98 9.40
C MET A 110 3.25 -26.33 9.74
N THR A 111 2.40 -26.82 8.85
CA THR A 111 1.90 -28.20 8.81
C THR A 111 2.47 -28.94 7.61
N ASP A 112 2.07 -30.18 7.41
CA ASP A 112 2.46 -30.94 6.19
C ASP A 112 1.93 -30.26 4.90
N ASN A 113 0.87 -29.44 4.98
CA ASN A 113 0.23 -28.79 3.84
C ASN A 113 0.72 -27.35 3.58
N SER A 114 1.43 -26.74 4.53
CA SER A 114 1.94 -25.37 4.46
C SER A 114 3.46 -25.29 4.64
N ASN A 115 4.15 -26.45 4.54
CA ASN A 115 5.60 -26.54 4.62
C ASN A 115 6.24 -25.85 3.39
N PRO A 116 7.13 -24.85 3.57
CA PRO A 116 7.84 -24.18 2.48
C PRO A 116 8.60 -25.12 1.54
N GLU A 117 9.04 -26.28 2.01
CA GLU A 117 9.72 -27.30 1.18
C GLU A 117 8.83 -27.83 0.04
N LEU A 118 7.49 -27.78 0.17
CA LEU A 118 6.56 -28.19 -0.88
C LEU A 118 6.65 -27.30 -2.14
N PHE A 119 7.15 -26.10 -1.99
CA PHE A 119 7.21 -25.08 -3.03
C PHE A 119 8.64 -24.77 -3.46
N ASP A 120 9.62 -25.61 -3.08
CA ASP A 120 11.05 -25.43 -3.35
C ASP A 120 11.54 -24.01 -2.98
N ILE A 121 11.03 -23.44 -1.86
CA ILE A 121 11.40 -22.11 -1.44
C ILE A 121 12.83 -22.09 -0.91
N THR A 122 13.68 -21.24 -1.50
CA THR A 122 14.92 -20.80 -0.87
C THR A 122 14.67 -19.46 -0.17
N TRP A 123 15.21 -19.30 1.03
CA TRP A 123 15.00 -18.09 1.84
C TRP A 123 16.34 -17.59 2.34
N GLU A 124 16.64 -16.32 2.09
CA GLU A 124 17.89 -15.70 2.53
C GLU A 124 17.61 -14.49 3.41
N ILE A 125 18.37 -14.35 4.48
CA ILE A 125 18.33 -13.22 5.42
C ILE A 125 19.61 -12.42 5.27
N ALA A 126 19.53 -11.09 5.24
CA ALA A 126 20.68 -10.21 5.22
C ALA A 126 20.56 -9.08 6.25
N VAL A 127 21.70 -8.74 6.85
CA VAL A 127 21.88 -7.54 7.68
C VAL A 127 22.75 -6.57 6.88
N GLY A 128 22.16 -5.47 6.41
CA GLY A 128 22.78 -4.64 5.39
C GLY A 128 23.00 -5.43 4.10
N ASP A 129 24.28 -5.57 3.69
CA ASP A 129 24.67 -6.33 2.50
C ASP A 129 25.26 -7.72 2.82
N GLU A 130 25.30 -8.11 4.09
CA GLU A 130 25.85 -9.39 4.55
C GLU A 130 24.73 -10.42 4.73
N ILE A 131 24.81 -11.53 3.97
CA ILE A 131 23.91 -12.67 4.14
C ILE A 131 24.32 -13.42 5.42
N VAL A 132 23.33 -13.72 6.27
CA VAL A 132 23.51 -14.42 7.55
C VAL A 132 22.73 -15.73 7.58
N GLU A 133 23.25 -16.72 8.34
CA GLU A 133 22.57 -18.01 8.49
C GLU A 133 21.33 -17.93 9.39
N SER A 134 21.31 -16.99 10.33
CA SER A 134 20.20 -16.73 11.25
C SER A 134 20.26 -15.30 11.77
N TYR A 135 19.12 -14.79 12.20
CA TYR A 135 18.98 -13.47 12.80
C TYR A 135 18.08 -13.56 14.03
N THR A 136 18.30 -12.71 15.00
CA THR A 136 17.41 -12.47 16.14
C THR A 136 17.43 -10.99 16.47
N ARG A 137 16.28 -10.38 16.49
CA ARG A 137 16.12 -8.94 16.75
C ARG A 137 16.42 -8.63 18.23
N GLU A 138 17.22 -7.61 18.47
CA GLU A 138 17.57 -7.16 19.84
C GLU A 138 16.37 -6.48 20.51
N ASP A 139 15.68 -5.58 19.77
CA ASP A 139 14.44 -4.93 20.20
C ASP A 139 13.28 -5.57 19.42
N PRO A 140 12.52 -6.51 20.01
CA PRO A 140 11.50 -7.24 19.29
C PRO A 140 10.38 -6.35 18.75
N ILE A 141 9.92 -6.63 17.54
CA ILE A 141 8.66 -6.13 16.99
C ILE A 141 7.52 -6.79 17.75
N CYS A 142 6.52 -6.00 18.15
CA CYS A 142 5.31 -6.50 18.83
C CYS A 142 4.15 -5.53 18.60
N PHE A 143 3.19 -5.93 17.78
CA PHE A 143 1.91 -5.23 17.65
C PHE A 143 0.97 -5.76 18.73
N GLU A 144 0.85 -5.01 19.83
CA GLU A 144 0.06 -5.45 20.99
C GLU A 144 -1.41 -5.69 20.64
N LEU A 145 -1.98 -6.71 21.26
CA LEU A 145 -3.42 -7.02 21.14
C LEU A 145 -4.25 -5.85 21.70
N ASP A 146 -5.37 -5.56 21.04
CA ASP A 146 -6.33 -4.51 21.43
C ASP A 146 -5.77 -3.07 21.43
N GLN A 147 -4.53 -2.86 21.00
CA GLN A 147 -3.99 -1.52 20.79
C GLN A 147 -4.46 -0.97 19.45
N GLU A 148 -5.04 0.23 19.47
CA GLU A 148 -5.31 0.94 18.23
C GLU A 148 -3.99 1.26 17.53
N TYR A 149 -3.88 0.91 16.25
CA TYR A 149 -2.66 1.11 15.46
C TYR A 149 -2.23 2.59 15.39
N PHE A 150 -3.17 3.52 15.39
CA PHE A 150 -2.90 4.95 15.24
C PHE A 150 -3.36 5.75 16.44
N ALA A 151 -2.46 6.51 17.04
CA ALA A 151 -2.69 7.30 18.26
C ALA A 151 -3.59 8.53 18.04
N LEU A 152 -3.84 8.96 16.80
CA LEU A 152 -4.67 10.10 16.46
C LEU A 152 -5.95 9.67 15.73
N PRO A 153 -7.03 10.46 15.80
CA PRO A 153 -8.21 10.21 14.97
C PRO A 153 -7.84 10.24 13.48
N GLY A 154 -8.10 9.16 12.74
CA GLY A 154 -7.75 9.11 11.33
C GLY A 154 -7.49 7.72 10.76
N ILE A 155 -6.92 7.69 9.58
CA ILE A 155 -6.53 6.50 8.81
C ILE A 155 -5.08 6.68 8.39
N ALA A 156 -4.16 6.05 9.13
CA ALA A 156 -2.72 6.29 9.03
C ALA A 156 -1.99 5.43 7.99
N THR A 157 -2.60 4.36 7.50
CA THR A 157 -2.01 3.43 6.53
C THR A 157 -3.09 2.82 5.64
N PHE A 158 -2.71 2.08 4.62
CA PHE A 158 -3.68 1.39 3.76
C PHE A 158 -4.59 0.49 4.57
N ARG A 159 -5.92 0.66 4.40
CA ARG A 159 -6.98 -0.03 5.14
C ARG A 159 -6.90 0.14 6.67
N GLY A 160 -6.28 1.24 7.13
CA GLY A 160 -6.40 1.83 8.47
C GLY A 160 -5.46 1.29 9.55
N ASN A 161 -5.17 0.00 9.56
CA ASN A 161 -4.40 -0.63 10.64
C ASN A 161 -3.50 -1.78 10.14
N ASN A 162 -2.82 -2.43 11.07
CA ASN A 162 -1.94 -3.58 10.82
C ASN A 162 -2.68 -4.84 10.36
N TYR A 163 -4.00 -4.96 10.59
CA TYR A 163 -4.87 -6.06 10.11
C TYR A 163 -5.48 -5.77 8.73
N ARG A 164 -5.33 -4.57 8.20
CA ARG A 164 -5.86 -4.12 6.90
C ARG A 164 -7.39 -4.22 6.79
N ASN A 165 -8.12 -4.15 7.88
CA ASN A 165 -9.55 -4.45 7.93
C ASN A 165 -10.46 -3.23 8.18
N ASN A 166 -9.91 -2.00 8.32
CA ASN A 166 -10.71 -0.82 8.66
C ASN A 166 -10.26 0.46 7.90
N ALA A 167 -10.88 0.77 6.76
CA ALA A 167 -10.61 1.98 5.98
C ALA A 167 -11.55 3.16 6.31
N SER A 168 -12.29 3.10 7.43
CA SER A 168 -13.19 4.16 7.88
C SER A 168 -12.95 4.50 9.34
N TYR A 169 -13.01 5.80 9.68
CA TYR A 169 -12.88 6.29 11.04
C TYR A 169 -14.16 6.99 11.47
N GLY A 170 -14.56 6.74 12.72
CA GLY A 170 -15.73 7.35 13.33
C GLY A 170 -17.07 6.79 12.85
N THR A 171 -18.15 7.36 13.36
CA THR A 171 -19.52 6.95 13.06
C THR A 171 -20.17 7.91 12.08
N ALA A 172 -20.87 7.38 11.08
CA ALA A 172 -21.61 8.18 10.10
C ALA A 172 -23.06 8.42 10.55
N VAL A 173 -23.62 9.58 10.18
CA VAL A 173 -25.03 9.89 10.35
C VAL A 173 -25.67 9.95 8.97
N ILE A 174 -26.35 8.90 8.55
CA ILE A 174 -26.94 8.75 7.20
C ILE A 174 -28.47 8.68 7.34
N GLU A 175 -29.15 9.74 6.91
CA GLU A 175 -30.61 9.87 7.03
C GLU A 175 -31.33 9.76 5.67
N LYS A 176 -30.64 10.08 4.58
CA LYS A 176 -31.23 10.21 3.24
C LYS A 176 -30.72 9.20 2.23
N GLU A 177 -29.72 8.40 2.61
CA GLU A 177 -29.08 7.40 1.74
C GLU A 177 -28.65 7.98 0.38
N THR A 178 -28.15 9.22 0.41
CA THR A 178 -27.68 9.94 -0.76
C THR A 178 -26.19 10.25 -0.65
N MET A 179 -25.57 10.48 -1.79
CA MET A 179 -24.18 10.92 -1.85
C MET A 179 -24.01 12.04 -2.88
N GLY A 180 -23.03 12.90 -2.66
CA GLY A 180 -22.70 14.00 -3.55
C GLY A 180 -21.26 14.45 -3.43
N VAL A 181 -20.69 14.93 -4.55
CA VAL A 181 -19.35 15.53 -4.56
C VAL A 181 -19.40 16.85 -3.79
N ALA A 182 -18.68 16.92 -2.67
CA ALA A 182 -18.53 18.13 -1.86
C ALA A 182 -17.45 19.04 -2.44
N TRP A 183 -16.34 18.46 -2.89
CA TRP A 183 -15.23 19.18 -3.51
C TRP A 183 -14.43 18.24 -4.43
N SER A 184 -13.65 18.83 -5.35
CA SER A 184 -12.75 18.09 -6.22
C SER A 184 -11.54 18.92 -6.65
N HIS A 185 -10.43 18.25 -6.96
CA HIS A 185 -9.22 18.83 -7.52
C HIS A 185 -8.69 18.00 -8.66
N ARG A 186 -8.27 18.64 -9.74
CA ARG A 186 -7.50 17.95 -10.78
C ARG A 186 -6.08 17.69 -10.31
N ILE A 187 -5.59 16.50 -10.62
CA ILE A 187 -4.21 16.07 -10.39
C ILE A 187 -3.46 16.10 -11.71
N GLY A 188 -2.18 16.48 -11.67
CA GLY A 188 -1.35 16.62 -12.84
C GLY A 188 -0.83 15.29 -13.40
N TYR A 189 0.25 15.40 -14.18
CA TYR A 189 0.91 14.26 -14.85
C TYR A 189 2.42 14.33 -14.65
N LEU A 190 3.04 13.16 -14.46
CA LEU A 190 4.48 12.99 -14.50
C LEU A 190 4.83 11.81 -15.40
N ASN A 191 5.68 12.05 -16.43
CA ASN A 191 6.17 11.02 -17.35
C ASN A 191 5.05 10.18 -18.03
N GLY A 192 3.94 10.84 -18.38
CA GLY A 192 2.79 10.21 -19.05
C GLY A 192 1.79 9.53 -18.11
N TRP A 193 2.06 9.46 -16.83
CA TRP A 193 1.16 8.95 -15.79
C TRP A 193 0.51 10.10 -15.03
N GLY A 194 -0.77 10.04 -14.79
CA GLY A 194 -1.52 11.13 -14.17
C GLY A 194 -2.62 10.68 -13.23
N GLY A 195 -3.15 11.63 -12.49
CA GLY A 195 -4.18 11.43 -11.50
C GLY A 195 -3.69 10.74 -10.24
N CYS A 196 -4.58 10.02 -9.60
CA CYS A 196 -4.29 9.24 -8.41
C CYS A 196 -3.92 7.79 -8.78
N ALA A 197 -3.22 7.14 -7.88
CA ALA A 197 -2.77 5.77 -8.05
C ALA A 197 -3.95 4.78 -8.18
N TRP A 198 -3.76 3.69 -8.90
CA TRP A 198 -4.68 2.56 -8.83
C TRP A 198 -4.45 1.80 -7.52
N THR A 199 -5.50 1.26 -6.92
CA THR A 199 -5.52 0.55 -5.63
C THR A 199 -5.05 1.31 -4.39
N GLY A 200 -4.18 2.32 -4.52
CA GLY A 200 -3.76 3.18 -3.41
C GLY A 200 -4.90 4.03 -2.85
N GLN A 201 -4.75 4.50 -1.62
CA GLN A 201 -5.73 5.36 -0.94
C GLN A 201 -5.06 6.59 -0.34
N PRO A 202 -5.81 7.70 -0.11
CA PRO A 202 -5.33 8.81 0.72
C PRO A 202 -5.26 8.43 2.20
N LEU A 203 -4.49 9.18 2.98
CA LEU A 203 -4.45 9.13 4.44
C LEU A 203 -5.30 10.26 5.00
N LEU A 204 -5.88 10.02 6.18
CA LEU A 204 -6.67 11.03 6.91
C LEU A 204 -6.11 11.16 8.32
N VAL A 205 -5.95 12.39 8.80
CA VAL A 205 -5.46 12.63 10.16
C VAL A 205 -6.05 13.91 10.75
N GLN A 206 -6.53 13.80 11.95
CA GLN A 206 -6.89 14.95 12.78
C GLN A 206 -5.74 15.22 13.75
N TRP A 207 -4.80 16.07 13.32
CA TRP A 207 -3.67 16.47 14.16
C TRP A 207 -4.14 17.19 15.42
N ASP A 208 -3.49 16.94 16.54
CA ASP A 208 -3.66 17.76 17.72
C ASP A 208 -3.14 19.20 17.51
N ASP A 209 -3.63 20.15 18.30
CA ASP A 209 -3.34 21.58 18.11
C ASP A 209 -1.85 21.90 18.30
N GLU A 210 -1.16 21.20 19.19
CA GLU A 210 0.27 21.39 19.44
C GLU A 210 1.09 20.94 18.24
N THR A 211 0.76 19.79 17.65
CA THR A 211 1.40 19.28 16.42
C THR A 211 1.12 20.20 15.23
N LYS A 212 -0.14 20.71 15.07
CA LYS A 212 -0.43 21.71 14.02
C LYS A 212 0.41 22.98 14.19
N ALA A 213 0.58 23.46 15.43
CA ALA A 213 1.30 24.70 15.71
C ALA A 213 2.77 24.67 15.28
N ILE A 214 3.44 23.52 15.39
CA ILE A 214 4.86 23.35 15.00
C ILE A 214 5.08 23.07 13.52
N MET A 215 4.03 22.79 12.75
CA MET A 215 4.17 22.51 11.32
C MET A 215 4.43 23.79 10.51
N ASP A 216 5.69 24.10 10.20
CA ASP A 216 6.10 25.29 9.43
C ASP A 216 5.40 25.38 8.06
N THR A 217 5.08 24.23 7.47
CA THR A 217 4.46 24.13 6.15
C THR A 217 2.95 24.37 6.13
N MET A 218 2.26 24.21 7.28
CA MET A 218 0.81 24.35 7.37
C MET A 218 0.41 25.85 7.44
N TYR A 219 -0.64 26.21 6.67
CA TYR A 219 -1.15 27.58 6.66
C TYR A 219 -1.75 27.97 8.01
N GLU A 220 -1.50 29.19 8.46
CA GLU A 220 -1.97 29.69 9.75
C GLU A 220 -3.50 29.58 9.94
N SER A 221 -4.26 29.77 8.86
CA SER A 221 -5.72 29.58 8.90
C SER A 221 -6.13 28.13 9.18
N LYS A 222 -5.29 27.16 8.85
CA LYS A 222 -5.51 25.73 9.06
C LYS A 222 -4.98 25.25 10.42
N LYS A 223 -3.86 25.79 10.89
CA LYS A 223 -3.39 25.55 12.26
C LYS A 223 -4.44 25.94 13.30
N ASN A 224 -5.17 27.03 13.05
CA ASN A 224 -6.20 27.57 13.95
C ASN A 224 -7.63 27.01 13.66
N LYS A 225 -7.78 26.05 12.75
CA LYS A 225 -9.08 25.39 12.51
C LYS A 225 -9.29 24.28 13.52
N ASP A 226 -10.33 24.40 14.35
CA ASP A 226 -10.76 23.36 15.28
C ASP A 226 -11.23 22.12 14.48
N GLY A 227 -10.85 20.92 14.92
CA GLY A 227 -11.29 19.67 14.31
C GLY A 227 -10.83 19.47 12.86
N LEU A 228 -9.77 20.16 12.41
CA LEU A 228 -9.20 19.96 11.07
C LEU A 228 -8.81 18.49 10.85
N VAL A 229 -9.43 17.85 9.88
CA VAL A 229 -8.96 16.56 9.35
C VAL A 229 -8.20 16.84 8.05
N GLU A 230 -6.92 16.52 8.03
CA GLU A 230 -6.07 16.68 6.85
C GLU A 230 -6.09 15.42 6.00
N VAL A 231 -6.36 15.60 4.72
CA VAL A 231 -6.20 14.59 3.67
C VAL A 231 -4.77 14.68 3.14
N ILE A 232 -4.03 13.59 3.16
CA ILE A 232 -2.65 13.50 2.63
C ILE A 232 -2.65 12.47 1.52
N TYR A 233 -2.28 12.88 0.31
CA TYR A 233 -2.32 11.99 -0.84
C TYR A 233 -1.07 12.12 -1.72
N ALA A 234 -0.26 11.06 -1.77
CA ALA A 234 0.82 10.91 -2.73
C ALA A 234 0.27 10.37 -4.06
N THR A 235 0.56 11.01 -5.18
CA THR A 235 -0.13 10.79 -6.46
C THR A 235 0.83 10.58 -7.64
N LEU A 236 0.27 10.17 -8.79
CA LEU A 236 1.04 9.85 -9.99
C LEU A 236 1.70 11.08 -10.64
N ASP A 237 1.30 12.29 -10.31
CA ASP A 237 1.94 13.52 -10.80
C ASP A 237 3.26 13.88 -10.08
N GLY A 238 3.66 13.04 -9.12
CA GLY A 238 4.91 13.18 -8.38
C GLY A 238 4.84 14.14 -7.20
N TYR A 239 3.65 14.47 -6.74
CA TYR A 239 3.42 15.31 -5.58
C TYR A 239 2.78 14.55 -4.42
N ILE A 240 2.98 15.06 -3.22
CA ILE A 240 2.15 14.80 -2.05
C ILE A 240 1.24 16.00 -1.89
N HIS A 241 -0.07 15.79 -1.98
CA HIS A 241 -1.09 16.82 -1.85
C HIS A 241 -1.71 16.81 -0.45
N PHE A 242 -2.16 18.00 0.00
CA PHE A 242 -2.70 18.21 1.34
C PHE A 242 -3.99 19.05 1.26
N TYR A 243 -5.10 18.49 1.74
CA TYR A 243 -6.42 19.14 1.70
C TYR A 243 -7.13 19.06 3.04
N ASP A 244 -7.99 20.01 3.29
CA ASP A 244 -8.98 19.97 4.35
C ASP A 244 -10.14 19.05 3.93
N LEU A 245 -10.47 18.07 4.73
CA LEU A 245 -11.51 17.08 4.41
C LEU A 245 -12.86 17.72 4.16
N ASP A 246 -13.21 18.79 4.90
CA ASP A 246 -14.55 19.39 4.84
C ASP A 246 -14.84 20.11 3.52
N ASP A 247 -13.85 20.87 3.01
CA ASP A 247 -14.07 21.81 1.90
C ASP A 247 -13.06 21.66 0.73
N GLY A 248 -12.10 20.76 0.87
CA GLY A 248 -11.04 20.53 -0.13
C GLY A 248 -10.02 21.66 -0.21
N SER A 249 -10.09 22.70 0.59
CA SER A 249 -9.09 23.77 0.54
C SER A 249 -7.72 23.25 0.99
N LYS A 250 -6.65 23.77 0.39
CA LYS A 250 -5.29 23.33 0.74
C LYS A 250 -4.97 23.67 2.20
N THR A 251 -4.36 22.70 2.90
CA THR A 251 -3.86 22.91 4.26
C THR A 251 -2.42 23.44 4.26
N ARG A 252 -1.67 23.11 3.21
CA ARG A 252 -0.29 23.55 2.91
C ARG A 252 0.00 23.39 1.43
N ASP A 253 1.16 23.88 0.96
CA ASP A 253 1.62 23.62 -0.40
C ASP A 253 1.96 22.13 -0.60
N ALA A 254 1.69 21.63 -1.80
CA ALA A 254 2.06 20.26 -2.16
C ALA A 254 3.58 20.09 -2.22
N ILE A 255 4.07 18.93 -1.77
CA ILE A 255 5.50 18.58 -1.78
C ILE A 255 5.83 17.86 -3.07
N TYR A 256 6.73 18.40 -3.90
CA TYR A 256 7.19 17.73 -5.10
C TYR A 256 8.29 16.72 -4.80
N MET A 257 8.04 15.45 -5.11
CA MET A 257 8.94 14.32 -4.88
C MET A 257 9.66 13.88 -6.16
N GLY A 258 9.11 14.20 -7.34
CA GLY A 258 9.68 13.84 -8.63
C GLY A 258 9.61 12.37 -9.01
N MET A 259 8.78 11.58 -8.32
CA MET A 259 8.50 10.16 -8.55
C MET A 259 6.99 9.92 -8.57
N ASN A 260 6.51 8.96 -9.38
CA ASN A 260 5.10 8.56 -9.34
C ASN A 260 4.83 7.68 -8.12
N PHE A 261 3.67 7.86 -7.48
CA PHE A 261 3.20 7.06 -6.36
C PHE A 261 1.95 6.27 -6.79
N LYS A 262 2.00 4.93 -6.67
CA LYS A 262 0.88 4.02 -6.98
C LYS A 262 0.22 3.49 -5.70
N GLY A 263 1.00 3.16 -4.71
CA GLY A 263 0.54 2.66 -3.43
C GLY A 263 0.07 3.77 -2.47
N ALA A 264 -0.55 3.37 -1.39
CA ALA A 264 -0.84 4.26 -0.27
C ALA A 264 0.43 4.49 0.57
N GLY A 265 0.60 5.69 1.09
CA GLY A 265 1.60 5.97 2.11
C GLY A 265 1.21 5.44 3.49
N ALA A 266 2.00 5.80 4.50
CA ALA A 266 1.63 5.64 5.90
C ALA A 266 2.12 6.84 6.72
N LEU A 267 1.37 7.18 7.79
CA LEU A 267 1.81 8.09 8.85
C LEU A 267 2.42 7.28 9.99
N ASP A 268 3.23 7.93 10.79
CA ASP A 268 3.78 7.32 12.00
C ASP A 268 2.65 6.99 13.00
N PRO A 269 2.54 5.74 13.46
CA PRO A 269 1.44 5.31 14.32
C PRO A 269 1.38 6.04 15.67
N ARG A 270 2.49 6.59 16.15
CA ARG A 270 2.57 7.39 17.39
C ARG A 270 1.96 8.80 17.24
N GLY A 271 1.48 9.15 16.01
CA GLY A 271 1.02 10.50 15.71
C GLY A 271 2.17 11.49 15.48
N TYR A 272 3.39 11.01 15.27
CA TYR A 272 4.51 11.86 14.91
C TYR A 272 4.35 12.39 13.48
N PRO A 273 4.77 13.64 13.19
CA PRO A 273 4.62 14.24 11.87
C PRO A 273 5.64 13.69 10.85
N LEU A 274 5.63 12.39 10.65
CA LEU A 274 6.38 11.63 9.65
C LEU A 274 5.43 10.98 8.64
N LEU A 275 5.82 11.02 7.37
CA LEU A 275 5.10 10.36 6.28
C LEU A 275 6.06 9.42 5.55
N TYR A 276 5.64 8.19 5.36
CA TYR A 276 6.32 7.13 4.61
C TYR A 276 5.62 6.96 3.27
N VAL A 277 6.33 7.12 2.14
CA VAL A 277 5.76 6.95 0.79
C VAL A 277 6.70 6.20 -0.13
N GLY A 278 6.16 5.27 -0.91
CA GLY A 278 6.89 4.41 -1.83
C GLY A 278 6.67 4.80 -3.29
N ALA A 279 7.75 4.97 -4.05
CA ALA A 279 7.67 5.22 -5.49
C ALA A 279 7.34 3.94 -6.26
N GLY A 280 6.45 4.04 -7.25
CA GLY A 280 5.96 2.91 -8.04
C GLY A 280 6.53 2.80 -9.46
N LEU A 281 7.17 3.83 -10.00
CA LEU A 281 7.61 3.84 -11.40
C LEU A 281 9.01 4.43 -11.57
N TYR A 282 9.73 3.94 -12.60
CA TYR A 282 10.99 4.53 -13.05
C TYR A 282 10.76 5.88 -13.69
N ILE A 283 11.45 6.92 -13.22
CA ILE A 283 11.37 8.27 -13.75
C ILE A 283 12.73 8.73 -14.26
N ASN A 284 12.84 8.98 -15.57
CA ASN A 284 14.08 9.45 -16.21
C ASN A 284 15.32 8.58 -15.88
N GLY A 285 15.12 7.27 -15.72
CA GLY A 285 16.16 6.31 -15.36
C GLY A 285 16.49 6.24 -13.87
N ALA A 286 15.79 7.01 -13.01
CA ALA A 286 15.86 6.84 -11.57
C ALA A 286 14.93 5.71 -11.14
N ALA A 287 15.46 4.73 -10.41
CA ALA A 287 14.69 3.62 -9.88
C ALA A 287 13.76 4.07 -8.74
N PRO A 288 12.60 3.41 -8.60
CA PRO A 288 11.73 3.58 -7.45
C PRO A 288 12.46 3.33 -6.11
N ARG A 289 11.95 3.94 -5.05
CA ARG A 289 12.50 3.83 -3.70
C ARG A 289 11.47 4.24 -2.66
N MET A 290 11.71 3.86 -1.42
CA MET A 290 10.98 4.37 -0.27
C MET A 290 11.52 5.74 0.18
N PHE A 291 10.65 6.57 0.76
CA PHE A 291 10.98 7.87 1.34
C PHE A 291 10.37 8.03 2.72
N VAL A 292 11.09 8.73 3.60
CA VAL A 292 10.55 9.28 4.84
C VAL A 292 10.57 10.80 4.74
N VAL A 293 9.42 11.42 4.94
CA VAL A 293 9.21 12.86 4.83
C VAL A 293 8.86 13.44 6.20
N ASN A 294 9.64 14.43 6.64
CA ASN A 294 9.34 15.23 7.81
C ASN A 294 8.25 16.25 7.46
N LEU A 295 7.05 16.11 8.00
CA LEU A 295 5.90 16.98 7.73
C LEU A 295 5.95 18.33 8.40
N ILE A 296 6.81 18.53 9.42
CA ILE A 296 7.06 19.86 10.02
C ILE A 296 7.68 20.77 8.96
N THR A 297 8.72 20.28 8.29
CA THR A 297 9.54 21.06 7.35
C THR A 297 9.26 20.80 5.88
N GLY A 298 8.49 19.75 5.55
CA GLY A 298 8.23 19.29 4.18
C GLY A 298 9.45 18.66 3.49
N LYS A 299 10.48 18.23 4.23
CA LYS A 299 11.71 17.70 3.64
C LYS A 299 11.78 16.19 3.69
N ILE A 300 12.38 15.59 2.67
CA ILE A 300 12.81 14.19 2.67
C ILE A 300 13.98 14.09 3.67
N ILE A 301 13.87 13.19 4.66
CA ILE A 301 14.92 12.95 5.66
C ILE A 301 15.55 11.56 5.52
N TYR A 302 14.94 10.65 4.76
CA TYR A 302 15.51 9.35 4.43
C TYR A 302 14.96 8.83 3.10
N GLN A 303 15.76 8.01 2.42
CA GLN A 303 15.36 7.25 1.23
C GLN A 303 16.19 5.98 1.12
N HIS A 304 15.56 4.87 0.68
CA HIS A 304 16.20 3.55 0.55
C HIS A 304 15.56 2.70 -0.54
N GLY A 305 16.22 1.60 -0.93
CA GLY A 305 15.70 0.57 -1.84
C GLY A 305 16.06 0.77 -3.32
N ASN A 306 16.64 1.92 -3.69
CA ASN A 306 17.04 2.20 -5.06
C ASN A 306 18.29 1.38 -5.46
N GLY A 307 18.08 0.36 -6.29
CA GLY A 307 19.18 -0.45 -6.81
C GLY A 307 19.89 -1.29 -5.75
N ASP A 308 19.14 -1.74 -4.75
CA ASP A 308 19.64 -2.68 -3.74
C ASP A 308 20.15 -3.95 -4.45
N PRO A 309 21.42 -4.37 -4.26
CA PRO A 309 21.98 -5.57 -4.87
C PRO A 309 21.30 -6.87 -4.38
N PHE A 310 20.52 -6.79 -3.31
CA PHE A 310 19.73 -7.90 -2.77
C PHE A 310 18.41 -8.13 -3.51
N ASN A 311 18.00 -7.23 -4.41
CA ASN A 311 16.80 -7.37 -5.23
C ASN A 311 16.87 -8.65 -6.08
N ILE A 312 15.74 -9.37 -6.19
CA ILE A 312 15.62 -10.56 -7.06
C ILE A 312 15.17 -10.20 -8.48
N ARG A 313 14.64 -9.01 -8.70
CA ARG A 313 14.31 -8.47 -10.03
C ARG A 313 14.62 -6.97 -10.12
N ASP A 314 14.78 -6.45 -11.35
CA ASP A 314 15.10 -5.04 -11.60
C ASP A 314 13.93 -4.08 -11.29
N TRP A 315 12.70 -4.59 -11.14
CA TRP A 315 11.53 -3.79 -10.80
C TRP A 315 11.47 -3.57 -9.29
N SER A 316 11.92 -2.40 -8.82
CA SER A 316 12.07 -2.08 -7.39
C SER A 316 11.00 -1.09 -6.89
N ALA A 317 9.74 -1.24 -7.32
CA ALA A 317 8.63 -0.45 -6.83
C ALA A 317 8.28 -0.76 -5.38
N PHE A 318 7.69 0.23 -4.69
CA PHE A 318 7.17 0.13 -3.34
C PHE A 318 5.70 0.56 -3.35
N ASP A 319 4.85 -0.29 -3.92
CA ASP A 319 3.41 -0.05 -4.04
C ASP A 319 2.65 -0.51 -2.79
N SER A 320 3.20 -1.47 -2.02
CA SER A 320 2.69 -1.84 -0.71
C SER A 320 2.75 -0.65 0.26
N SER A 321 1.76 -0.55 1.16
CA SER A 321 1.77 0.45 2.23
C SER A 321 2.55 -0.09 3.43
N PRO A 322 3.53 0.68 3.97
CA PRO A 322 4.33 0.22 5.10
C PRO A 322 3.53 0.18 6.40
N LEU A 323 4.10 -0.53 7.37
CA LEU A 323 3.75 -0.47 8.78
C LEU A 323 4.97 0.00 9.58
N VAL A 324 4.71 0.60 10.73
CA VAL A 324 5.73 0.91 11.72
C VAL A 324 5.29 0.29 13.04
N ASP A 325 6.16 -0.50 13.65
CA ASP A 325 6.00 -0.90 15.03
C ASP A 325 6.41 0.28 15.94
N ALA A 326 5.47 0.76 16.74
CA ALA A 326 5.63 1.96 17.54
C ALA A 326 6.63 1.79 18.68
N GLU A 327 6.71 0.60 19.27
CA GLU A 327 7.55 0.32 20.43
C GLU A 327 9.00 0.10 20.04
N SER A 328 9.28 -0.76 19.07
CA SER A 328 10.66 -0.99 18.58
C SER A 328 11.14 0.10 17.61
N ASP A 329 10.28 1.03 17.23
CA ASP A 329 10.56 2.08 16.23
C ASP A 329 11.03 1.50 14.88
N THR A 330 10.39 0.40 14.44
CA THR A 330 10.82 -0.35 13.26
C THR A 330 9.83 -0.20 12.10
N LEU A 331 10.33 0.32 10.98
CA LEU A 331 9.63 0.38 9.69
C LEU A 331 9.67 -1.00 9.03
N ILE A 332 8.50 -1.49 8.58
CA ILE A 332 8.31 -2.79 7.92
C ILE A 332 7.75 -2.51 6.52
N TRP A 333 8.46 -2.95 5.47
CA TRP A 333 8.07 -2.61 4.09
C TRP A 333 8.40 -3.72 3.10
N PRO A 334 7.44 -4.51 2.66
CA PRO A 334 7.59 -5.40 1.52
C PRO A 334 7.75 -4.62 0.20
N GLY A 335 8.66 -5.03 -0.68
CA GLY A 335 8.92 -4.38 -1.97
C GLY A 335 8.68 -5.30 -3.16
N GLU A 336 8.26 -4.75 -4.29
CA GLU A 336 8.05 -5.50 -5.53
C GLU A 336 9.34 -6.10 -6.12
N SER A 337 10.49 -5.68 -5.63
CA SER A 337 11.78 -6.32 -5.96
C SER A 337 11.97 -7.71 -5.34
N GLY A 338 10.99 -8.21 -4.57
CA GLY A 338 11.04 -9.47 -3.85
C GLY A 338 11.80 -9.40 -2.52
N VAL A 339 12.01 -8.19 -2.01
CA VAL A 339 12.70 -7.96 -0.74
C VAL A 339 11.72 -7.41 0.30
N LEU A 340 11.66 -8.07 1.46
CA LEU A 340 11.02 -7.56 2.66
C LEU A 340 12.06 -6.80 3.48
N TYR A 341 11.82 -5.52 3.74
CA TYR A 341 12.69 -4.66 4.55
C TYR A 341 12.13 -4.48 5.95
N THR A 342 13.00 -4.52 6.96
CA THR A 342 12.76 -4.00 8.30
C THR A 342 13.89 -3.05 8.67
N ILE A 343 13.55 -1.83 9.12
CA ILE A 343 14.51 -0.74 9.36
C ILE A 343 14.19 -0.09 10.70
N LYS A 344 15.07 -0.24 11.68
CA LYS A 344 14.96 0.54 12.93
C LYS A 344 15.28 1.99 12.63
N LEU A 345 14.35 2.90 12.94
CA LEU A 345 14.43 4.31 12.53
C LEU A 345 15.25 5.17 13.47
N ASN A 346 15.35 4.81 14.76
CA ASN A 346 15.95 5.61 15.82
C ASN A 346 15.42 7.05 15.79
N THR A 347 14.09 7.16 15.92
CA THR A 347 13.35 8.42 15.83
C THR A 347 13.55 9.25 17.08
N GLU A 348 13.95 10.52 16.90
CA GLU A 348 13.98 11.53 17.95
C GLU A 348 12.93 12.60 17.66
N TYR A 349 11.92 12.75 18.52
CA TYR A 349 10.87 13.75 18.41
C TYR A 349 10.81 14.63 19.64
N ASP A 350 11.06 15.93 19.45
CA ASP A 350 10.88 16.97 20.47
C ASP A 350 9.74 17.91 20.01
N LYS A 351 8.55 17.69 20.58
CA LYS A 351 7.34 18.45 20.25
C LYS A 351 7.46 19.92 20.72
N GLU A 352 8.14 20.18 21.85
CA GLU A 352 8.30 21.54 22.36
C GLU A 352 9.28 22.34 21.47
N ALA A 353 10.36 21.71 21.03
CA ALA A 353 11.31 22.33 20.10
C ALA A 353 10.80 22.35 18.64
N GLY A 354 9.74 21.62 18.32
CA GLY A 354 9.21 21.47 16.96
C GLY A 354 10.18 20.76 16.01
N THR A 355 10.91 19.75 16.51
CA THR A 355 11.92 19.04 15.72
C THR A 355 11.67 17.52 15.71
N ILE A 356 11.87 16.91 14.53
CA ILE A 356 11.87 15.46 14.40
C ILE A 356 13.00 15.03 13.46
N SER A 357 13.72 13.99 13.86
CA SER A 357 14.81 13.37 13.09
C SER A 357 14.76 11.86 13.20
N ILE A 358 15.40 11.18 12.27
CA ILE A 358 15.64 9.74 12.31
C ILE A 358 17.12 9.47 12.02
N ASN A 359 17.64 8.39 12.59
CA ASN A 359 19.00 7.88 12.31
C ASN A 359 18.93 6.36 12.05
N PRO A 360 18.40 5.95 10.86
CA PRO A 360 18.10 4.55 10.60
C PRO A 360 19.32 3.65 10.68
N ASP A 361 19.14 2.50 11.31
CA ASP A 361 20.12 1.41 11.27
C ASP A 361 20.19 0.79 9.86
N VAL A 362 21.20 -0.06 9.63
CA VAL A 362 21.25 -0.86 8.42
C VAL A 362 20.01 -1.77 8.34
N PRO A 363 19.36 -1.89 7.17
CA PRO A 363 18.17 -2.72 7.03
C PRO A 363 18.47 -4.19 7.35
N VAL A 364 17.54 -4.86 8.03
CA VAL A 364 17.46 -6.31 8.05
C VAL A 364 16.40 -6.72 7.05
N LYS A 365 16.74 -7.62 6.13
CA LYS A 365 15.93 -7.88 4.96
C LYS A 365 15.96 -9.34 4.55
N THR A 366 14.90 -9.79 3.85
CA THR A 366 14.81 -11.14 3.30
C THR A 366 14.53 -11.10 1.81
N ARG A 367 14.97 -12.15 1.10
CA ARG A 367 14.55 -12.47 -0.27
C ARG A 367 14.34 -13.97 -0.42
N TYR A 368 13.70 -14.37 -1.51
CA TYR A 368 13.37 -15.77 -1.74
C TYR A 368 13.35 -16.12 -3.23
N THR A 369 13.43 -17.41 -3.51
CA THR A 369 13.01 -18.00 -4.79
C THR A 369 12.03 -19.14 -4.51
N SER A 370 11.30 -19.59 -5.52
CA SER A 370 10.38 -20.71 -5.40
C SER A 370 10.34 -21.48 -6.72
N TYR A 371 9.69 -22.64 -6.73
CA TYR A 371 9.53 -23.41 -7.96
C TYR A 371 8.85 -22.58 -9.06
N TYR A 372 7.98 -21.61 -8.70
CA TYR A 372 7.33 -20.71 -9.65
C TYR A 372 8.32 -19.82 -10.41
N SER A 373 9.37 -19.35 -9.75
CA SER A 373 10.43 -18.59 -10.42
C SER A 373 11.42 -19.47 -11.18
N GLU A 374 11.72 -20.69 -10.68
CA GLU A 374 12.75 -21.54 -11.23
C GLU A 374 12.24 -22.41 -12.39
N GLU A 375 10.98 -22.90 -12.32
CA GLU A 375 10.41 -23.83 -13.28
C GLU A 375 9.38 -23.18 -14.23
N GLU A 376 8.67 -22.12 -13.78
CA GLU A 376 7.59 -21.50 -14.52
C GLU A 376 7.90 -20.07 -15.02
N ASP A 377 9.10 -19.54 -14.74
CA ASP A 377 9.59 -18.21 -15.16
C ASP A 377 8.65 -17.07 -14.70
N ARG A 378 8.01 -17.24 -13.51
CA ARG A 378 7.20 -16.18 -12.92
C ARG A 378 8.08 -15.16 -12.21
N TYR A 379 7.73 -13.88 -12.29
CA TYR A 379 8.37 -12.88 -11.45
C TYR A 379 7.81 -12.95 -10.02
N LEU A 380 8.68 -12.75 -9.05
CA LEU A 380 8.35 -12.70 -7.63
C LEU A 380 8.40 -11.25 -7.14
N GLY A 381 7.71 -10.97 -6.05
CA GLY A 381 7.73 -9.66 -5.40
C GLY A 381 6.49 -9.41 -4.56
N TYR A 382 6.52 -8.36 -3.75
CA TYR A 382 5.43 -7.99 -2.86
C TYR A 382 4.80 -6.67 -3.31
N GLU A 383 3.67 -6.75 -4.01
CA GLU A 383 2.86 -5.58 -4.40
C GLU A 383 1.76 -5.29 -3.36
N ALA A 384 1.22 -6.35 -2.76
CA ALA A 384 0.22 -6.29 -1.72
C ALA A 384 0.76 -5.70 -0.40
N SER A 385 -0.09 -4.95 0.32
CA SER A 385 0.24 -4.45 1.66
C SER A 385 0.09 -5.57 2.70
N ALA A 386 1.15 -5.85 3.45
CA ALA A 386 1.15 -6.94 4.41
C ALA A 386 0.27 -6.65 5.64
N VAL A 387 -0.25 -7.72 6.22
CA VAL A 387 -0.84 -7.76 7.58
C VAL A 387 0.27 -8.10 8.57
N VAL A 388 0.22 -7.56 9.78
CA VAL A 388 1.08 -7.98 10.90
C VAL A 388 0.23 -8.26 12.13
N VAL A 389 0.43 -9.43 12.74
CA VAL A 389 -0.23 -9.88 13.96
C VAL A 389 0.85 -10.23 14.96
N ASP A 390 0.90 -9.54 16.09
CA ASP A 390 2.03 -9.60 17.02
C ASP A 390 3.34 -9.28 16.28
N HIS A 391 4.20 -10.25 16.00
CA HIS A 391 5.41 -10.10 15.19
C HIS A 391 5.40 -10.96 13.92
N PHE A 392 4.26 -11.55 13.56
CA PHE A 392 4.13 -12.35 12.35
C PHE A 392 3.55 -11.53 11.20
N LEU A 393 4.29 -11.48 10.11
CA LEU A 393 3.87 -10.81 8.88
C LEU A 393 3.24 -11.81 7.92
N TYR A 394 2.11 -11.42 7.35
CA TYR A 394 1.34 -12.19 6.37
C TYR A 394 1.24 -11.39 5.07
N THR A 395 1.66 -11.98 3.98
CA THR A 395 1.65 -11.30 2.68
C THR A 395 1.51 -12.27 1.53
N SER A 396 0.75 -11.87 0.52
CA SER A 396 0.74 -12.53 -0.79
C SER A 396 1.84 -11.97 -1.67
N GLU A 397 2.31 -12.77 -2.62
CA GLU A 397 3.36 -12.39 -3.54
C GLU A 397 2.95 -12.63 -5.02
N ASN A 398 3.69 -12.03 -5.96
CA ASN A 398 3.30 -12.01 -7.36
C ASN A 398 3.47 -13.37 -8.08
N GLY A 399 4.26 -14.30 -7.57
CA GLY A 399 4.44 -15.63 -8.20
C GLY A 399 3.29 -16.59 -7.96
N GLY A 400 2.53 -16.40 -6.86
CA GLY A 400 1.39 -17.23 -6.51
C GLY A 400 1.44 -17.89 -5.15
N LEU A 401 2.36 -17.48 -4.28
CA LEU A 401 2.44 -17.98 -2.91
C LEU A 401 1.96 -16.93 -1.91
N PHE A 402 1.59 -17.41 -0.73
CA PHE A 402 1.27 -16.63 0.44
C PHE A 402 2.24 -16.98 1.56
N HIS A 403 2.84 -15.98 2.22
CA HIS A 403 3.90 -16.17 3.21
C HIS A 403 3.48 -15.71 4.60
N CYS A 404 3.87 -16.50 5.63
CA CYS A 404 3.95 -16.08 7.02
C CYS A 404 5.41 -15.97 7.43
N VAL A 405 5.84 -14.80 7.89
CA VAL A 405 7.23 -14.49 8.25
C VAL A 405 7.28 -14.04 9.70
N ASP A 406 8.17 -14.62 10.50
CA ASP A 406 8.52 -14.10 11.83
C ASP A 406 9.46 -12.90 11.67
N LEU A 407 9.01 -11.71 12.02
CA LEU A 407 9.78 -10.47 11.90
C LEU A 407 10.92 -10.34 12.94
N ASN A 408 10.91 -11.13 14.00
CA ASN A 408 11.95 -11.10 15.03
C ASN A 408 13.14 -12.01 14.69
N THR A 409 12.89 -13.05 13.91
CA THR A 409 13.94 -13.93 13.37
C THR A 409 14.18 -13.73 11.88
N MET A 410 13.24 -13.08 11.19
CA MET A 410 13.20 -12.94 9.73
C MET A 410 13.08 -14.28 8.99
N GLU A 411 12.65 -15.34 9.66
CA GLU A 411 12.46 -16.67 9.08
C GLU A 411 11.07 -16.82 8.47
N LEU A 412 10.97 -17.59 7.40
CA LEU A 412 9.71 -18.02 6.82
C LEU A 412 9.11 -19.13 7.69
N VAL A 413 7.94 -18.88 8.27
CA VAL A 413 7.27 -19.81 9.19
C VAL A 413 6.47 -20.85 8.42
N TRP A 414 5.64 -20.40 7.48
CA TRP A 414 4.88 -21.26 6.58
C TRP A 414 4.60 -20.55 5.25
N ALA A 415 4.27 -21.32 4.24
CA ALA A 415 3.84 -20.84 2.94
C ALA A 415 2.60 -21.61 2.46
N GLN A 416 1.75 -20.95 1.65
CA GLN A 416 0.57 -21.57 1.05
C GLN A 416 0.46 -21.21 -0.42
N ASP A 417 -0.01 -22.15 -1.25
CA ASP A 417 -0.21 -21.94 -2.69
C ASP A 417 -1.56 -21.27 -2.95
N THR A 418 -1.52 -20.01 -3.42
CA THR A 418 -2.66 -19.25 -3.93
C THR A 418 -2.76 -19.27 -5.44
N LYS A 419 -1.86 -19.97 -6.13
CA LYS A 419 -1.83 -20.37 -7.55
C LYS A 419 -1.55 -19.25 -8.53
N ASP A 420 -1.79 -17.98 -8.22
CA ASP A 420 -1.67 -16.89 -9.17
C ASP A 420 -1.21 -15.58 -8.51
N ASP A 421 -0.86 -14.60 -9.34
CA ASP A 421 -0.40 -13.28 -8.96
C ASP A 421 -1.38 -12.57 -8.01
N SER A 422 -0.90 -12.01 -6.92
CA SER A 422 -1.73 -11.35 -5.91
C SER A 422 -1.37 -9.89 -5.72
N ASN A 423 -2.25 -9.01 -6.19
CA ASN A 423 -2.20 -7.56 -5.96
C ASN A 423 -3.13 -7.14 -4.80
N SER A 424 -4.08 -7.99 -4.43
CA SER A 424 -4.98 -7.79 -3.31
C SER A 424 -4.25 -7.94 -1.98
N SER A 425 -4.35 -6.94 -1.12
CA SER A 425 -3.84 -7.09 0.25
C SER A 425 -4.71 -8.04 1.05
N PRO A 426 -4.13 -8.94 1.85
CA PRO A 426 -4.90 -9.77 2.76
C PRO A 426 -5.54 -8.93 3.86
N VAL A 427 -6.58 -9.48 4.49
CA VAL A 427 -7.16 -8.94 5.73
C VAL A 427 -7.19 -10.00 6.80
N PHE A 428 -7.11 -9.57 8.07
CA PHE A 428 -7.05 -10.45 9.22
C PHE A 428 -8.19 -10.17 10.20
N GLU A 429 -8.66 -11.22 10.89
CA GLU A 429 -9.53 -11.11 12.05
C GLU A 429 -9.17 -12.17 13.12
N TRP A 430 -9.56 -11.86 14.36
CA TRP A 430 -9.69 -12.83 15.44
C TRP A 430 -11.14 -13.29 15.56
N ASP A 431 -11.35 -14.56 15.90
CA ASP A 431 -12.67 -15.01 16.40
C ASP A 431 -12.78 -14.85 17.93
N GLU A 432 -13.96 -15.17 18.47
CA GLU A 432 -14.24 -15.11 19.91
C GLU A 432 -13.40 -16.09 20.74
N ASP A 433 -12.91 -17.17 20.12
CA ASP A 433 -12.07 -18.20 20.75
C ASP A 433 -10.57 -17.88 20.66
N GLY A 434 -10.19 -16.78 19.99
CA GLY A 434 -8.82 -16.33 19.80
C GLY A 434 -8.08 -17.02 18.65
N ASN A 435 -8.80 -17.63 17.71
CA ASN A 435 -8.21 -18.12 16.47
C ASN A 435 -8.08 -16.96 15.45
N GLY A 436 -6.94 -16.90 14.77
CA GLY A 436 -6.67 -15.90 13.74
C GLY A 436 -6.97 -16.42 12.34
N TYR A 437 -7.61 -15.59 11.51
CA TYR A 437 -7.94 -15.92 10.12
C TYR A 437 -7.45 -14.87 9.14
N ILE A 438 -6.97 -15.34 7.99
CA ILE A 438 -6.57 -14.53 6.84
C ILE A 438 -7.55 -14.75 5.69
N TYR A 439 -7.99 -13.67 5.07
CA TYR A 439 -8.72 -13.69 3.80
C TYR A 439 -7.85 -13.11 2.71
N THR A 440 -7.65 -13.89 1.63
CA THR A 440 -6.80 -13.50 0.50
C THR A 440 -7.37 -14.00 -0.83
N ALA A 441 -6.97 -13.38 -1.92
CA ALA A 441 -7.38 -13.79 -3.26
C ALA A 441 -6.39 -13.29 -4.31
N PRO A 442 -6.04 -14.11 -5.33
CA PRO A 442 -5.23 -13.70 -6.45
C PRO A 442 -6.02 -13.00 -7.56
N SER A 443 -5.29 -12.41 -8.48
CA SER A 443 -5.76 -12.03 -9.81
C SER A 443 -5.58 -13.20 -10.80
N LEU A 444 -6.22 -13.16 -11.96
CA LEU A 444 -6.01 -14.11 -13.04
C LEU A 444 -4.89 -13.59 -13.95
N HIS A 445 -3.66 -14.00 -13.73
CA HIS A 445 -2.49 -13.60 -14.49
C HIS A 445 -1.75 -14.79 -15.11
N TRP A 446 -1.19 -15.67 -14.28
CA TRP A 446 -0.34 -16.79 -14.71
C TRP A 446 -1.14 -17.99 -15.20
N THR A 447 -2.24 -18.30 -14.51
CA THR A 447 -3.03 -19.51 -14.76
C THR A 447 -4.03 -19.37 -15.92
N ALA A 448 -4.13 -18.18 -16.53
CA ALA A 448 -5.00 -17.93 -17.67
C ALA A 448 -4.64 -18.81 -18.87
N LYS A 449 -5.63 -19.57 -19.39
CA LYS A 449 -5.50 -20.37 -20.62
C LYS A 449 -6.00 -19.56 -21.82
N GLY A 450 -5.09 -18.82 -22.45
CA GLY A 450 -5.46 -17.78 -23.41
C GLY A 450 -6.03 -16.56 -22.67
N HIS A 451 -7.35 -16.36 -22.72
CA HIS A 451 -8.01 -15.27 -22.01
C HIS A 451 -8.85 -15.75 -20.82
N ASP A 452 -9.16 -17.02 -20.73
CA ASP A 452 -10.09 -17.59 -19.75
C ASP A 452 -9.33 -18.31 -18.62
N GLY A 453 -9.88 -18.29 -17.42
CA GLY A 453 -9.39 -19.00 -16.25
C GLY A 453 -10.31 -18.83 -15.06
N ALA A 454 -9.87 -19.30 -13.90
CA ALA A 454 -10.57 -19.11 -12.64
C ALA A 454 -9.58 -18.68 -11.56
N ILE A 455 -10.07 -17.92 -10.61
CA ILE A 455 -9.35 -17.59 -9.38
C ILE A 455 -10.12 -18.16 -8.18
N SER A 456 -9.43 -18.33 -7.09
CA SER A 456 -10.07 -18.71 -5.82
C SER A 456 -9.86 -17.63 -4.77
N ILE A 457 -10.92 -17.36 -4.00
CA ILE A 457 -10.83 -16.61 -2.75
C ILE A 457 -10.63 -17.63 -1.64
N TYR A 458 -9.74 -17.35 -0.71
CA TYR A 458 -9.34 -18.26 0.36
C TYR A 458 -9.58 -17.65 1.74
N LYS A 459 -10.06 -18.48 2.68
CA LYS A 459 -9.86 -18.27 4.12
C LYS A 459 -8.77 -19.22 4.58
N LEU A 460 -7.75 -18.67 5.20
CA LEU A 460 -6.62 -19.41 5.77
C LEU A 460 -6.67 -19.34 7.30
N ASP A 461 -6.30 -20.42 7.94
CA ASP A 461 -5.92 -20.41 9.35
C ASP A 461 -4.57 -19.68 9.47
N ALA A 462 -4.51 -18.59 10.19
CA ALA A 462 -3.31 -17.76 10.30
C ALA A 462 -2.18 -18.45 11.09
N ALA A 463 -2.52 -19.36 12.01
CA ALA A 463 -1.53 -20.09 12.79
C ALA A 463 -0.86 -21.20 11.96
N THR A 464 -1.59 -21.83 11.03
CA THR A 464 -1.10 -23.03 10.34
C THR A 464 -0.91 -22.87 8.83
N GLY A 465 -1.49 -21.83 8.22
CA GLY A 465 -1.51 -21.63 6.77
C GLY A 465 -2.46 -22.58 6.02
N GLU A 466 -3.25 -23.39 6.73
CA GLU A 466 -4.19 -24.31 6.10
C GLU A 466 -5.39 -23.57 5.49
N ILE A 467 -5.83 -24.02 4.30
CA ILE A 467 -7.03 -23.51 3.63
C ILE A 467 -8.26 -24.08 4.35
N LEU A 468 -9.06 -23.19 4.93
CA LEU A 468 -10.30 -23.57 5.62
C LEU A 468 -11.48 -23.68 4.67
N TRP A 469 -11.57 -22.75 3.72
CA TRP A 469 -12.49 -22.82 2.58
C TRP A 469 -11.94 -22.08 1.37
N GLU A 470 -12.49 -22.41 0.21
CA GLU A 470 -12.15 -21.87 -1.11
C GLU A 470 -13.44 -21.56 -1.88
N TYR A 471 -13.52 -20.33 -2.46
CA TYR A 471 -14.58 -19.92 -3.37
C TYR A 471 -14.00 -19.64 -4.75
N GLU A 472 -14.33 -20.52 -5.73
CA GLU A 472 -13.83 -20.40 -7.10
C GLU A 472 -14.72 -19.51 -7.95
N ARG A 473 -14.11 -18.68 -8.83
CA ARG A 473 -14.81 -17.81 -9.78
C ARG A 473 -14.10 -17.75 -11.13
N GLU A 474 -14.86 -18.02 -12.22
CA GLU A 474 -14.38 -17.83 -13.58
C GLU A 474 -14.15 -16.34 -13.88
N CYS A 475 -12.99 -16.02 -14.48
CA CYS A 475 -12.56 -14.68 -14.83
C CYS A 475 -11.89 -14.66 -16.20
N VAL A 476 -11.67 -13.46 -16.73
CA VAL A 476 -11.03 -13.25 -18.04
C VAL A 476 -9.80 -12.34 -17.88
N ARG A 477 -8.65 -12.79 -18.42
CA ARG A 477 -7.51 -11.92 -18.70
C ARG A 477 -7.70 -11.27 -20.06
N TYR A 478 -7.63 -9.95 -20.16
CA TYR A 478 -7.87 -9.24 -21.41
C TYR A 478 -6.86 -8.12 -21.62
N ASP A 479 -6.26 -8.03 -22.81
CA ASP A 479 -5.29 -7.01 -23.21
C ASP A 479 -4.09 -6.94 -22.24
N ASP A 480 -3.56 -8.10 -21.86
CA ASP A 480 -2.50 -8.34 -20.89
C ASP A 480 -2.77 -7.80 -19.45
N ILE A 481 -4.02 -7.45 -19.17
CA ILE A 481 -4.46 -7.02 -17.84
C ILE A 481 -5.24 -8.14 -17.15
N ALA A 482 -4.83 -8.49 -15.94
CA ALA A 482 -5.43 -9.55 -15.15
C ALA A 482 -6.92 -9.31 -14.83
N GLY A 483 -7.68 -10.40 -14.78
CA GLY A 483 -8.99 -10.46 -14.14
C GLY A 483 -8.87 -10.88 -12.68
N GLY A 484 -9.98 -11.23 -12.05
CA GLY A 484 -10.00 -11.70 -10.66
C GLY A 484 -9.98 -10.56 -9.64
N VAL A 485 -9.31 -10.75 -8.51
CA VAL A 485 -9.32 -9.80 -7.40
C VAL A 485 -8.07 -8.94 -7.43
N GLN A 486 -8.26 -7.61 -7.54
CA GLN A 486 -7.21 -6.59 -7.52
C GLN A 486 -7.36 -5.65 -6.32
N CYS A 487 -8.51 -5.69 -5.66
CA CYS A 487 -8.85 -4.86 -4.52
C CYS A 487 -8.70 -5.64 -3.21
N THR A 488 -8.49 -4.92 -2.11
CA THR A 488 -8.57 -5.49 -0.77
C THR A 488 -10.03 -5.67 -0.38
N PRO A 489 -10.43 -6.82 0.19
CA PRO A 489 -11.81 -7.05 0.59
C PRO A 489 -12.26 -6.13 1.74
N LEU A 490 -13.57 -6.03 1.90
CA LEU A 490 -14.20 -5.45 3.08
C LEU A 490 -14.59 -6.58 4.02
N LEU A 491 -13.94 -6.64 5.17
CA LEU A 491 -14.35 -7.51 6.27
C LEU A 491 -15.44 -6.82 7.08
N GLY A 492 -16.54 -7.51 7.34
CA GLY A 492 -17.61 -7.03 8.18
C GLY A 492 -17.13 -6.78 9.61
N LYS A 493 -17.44 -5.60 10.13
CA LYS A 493 -17.04 -5.20 11.48
C LYS A 493 -17.96 -5.84 12.51
N GLU A 494 -17.39 -6.29 13.61
CA GLU A 494 -18.12 -6.84 14.75
C GLU A 494 -19.25 -5.91 15.22
N ASN A 495 -20.37 -6.50 15.63
CA ASN A 495 -21.59 -5.80 16.07
C ASN A 495 -22.24 -4.90 14.99
N THR A 496 -22.07 -5.23 13.71
CA THR A 496 -22.76 -4.56 12.60
C THR A 496 -23.63 -5.53 11.80
N ASN A 497 -24.48 -5.01 10.91
CA ASN A 497 -25.35 -5.84 10.08
C ASN A 497 -24.62 -6.61 8.97
N ILE A 498 -23.30 -6.49 8.87
CA ILE A 498 -22.42 -7.24 7.96
C ILE A 498 -21.33 -8.02 8.69
N ASP A 499 -21.42 -8.17 10.00
CA ASP A 499 -20.41 -8.84 10.83
C ASP A 499 -20.01 -10.23 10.30
N GLY A 500 -20.97 -11.05 9.92
CA GLY A 500 -20.71 -12.39 9.34
C GLY A 500 -20.21 -12.40 7.88
N LEU A 501 -19.85 -11.24 7.28
CA LEU A 501 -19.57 -11.16 5.84
C LEU A 501 -18.12 -10.78 5.54
N ILE A 502 -17.60 -11.38 4.45
CA ILE A 502 -16.41 -10.90 3.73
C ILE A 502 -16.83 -10.53 2.29
N ILE A 503 -16.50 -9.29 1.86
CA ILE A 503 -17.07 -8.72 0.63
C ILE A 503 -15.95 -8.41 -0.35
N TYR A 504 -15.99 -9.06 -1.53
CA TYR A 504 -14.99 -8.95 -2.57
C TYR A 504 -15.55 -8.27 -3.83
N SER A 505 -14.75 -7.40 -4.43
CA SER A 505 -14.98 -6.99 -5.82
C SER A 505 -14.13 -7.88 -6.73
N ILE A 506 -14.79 -8.62 -7.64
CA ILE A 506 -14.14 -9.50 -8.61
C ILE A 506 -14.24 -8.86 -9.99
N GLY A 507 -13.11 -8.52 -10.57
CA GLY A 507 -13.01 -7.88 -11.86
C GLY A 507 -13.03 -8.87 -13.02
N ARG A 508 -13.50 -8.42 -14.20
CA ARG A 508 -13.49 -9.18 -15.45
C ARG A 508 -14.21 -10.53 -15.37
N THR A 509 -15.32 -10.55 -14.68
CA THR A 509 -16.23 -11.70 -14.55
C THR A 509 -17.66 -11.26 -14.86
N PRO A 510 -18.45 -11.94 -15.72
CA PRO A 510 -18.05 -13.07 -16.58
C PRO A 510 -17.35 -12.66 -17.89
N SER A 511 -16.96 -11.39 -18.06
CA SER A 511 -16.30 -10.91 -19.28
C SER A 511 -15.41 -9.69 -19.01
N ALA A 512 -14.54 -9.33 -19.97
CA ALA A 512 -13.49 -8.31 -19.86
C ALA A 512 -13.92 -6.95 -19.28
N TYR A 513 -15.16 -6.52 -19.54
CA TYR A 513 -15.69 -5.22 -19.12
C TYR A 513 -16.83 -5.36 -18.08
N ARG A 514 -16.83 -6.46 -17.33
CA ARG A 514 -17.81 -6.74 -16.28
C ARG A 514 -17.09 -7.01 -14.96
N GLY A 515 -17.83 -6.86 -13.88
CA GLY A 515 -17.39 -7.23 -12.55
C GLY A 515 -18.58 -7.44 -11.65
N VAL A 516 -18.31 -8.02 -10.50
CA VAL A 516 -19.30 -8.26 -9.45
C VAL A 516 -18.75 -7.77 -8.11
N LEU A 517 -19.65 -7.36 -7.24
CA LEU A 517 -19.42 -7.26 -5.80
C LEU A 517 -20.15 -8.43 -5.17
N VAL A 518 -19.44 -9.30 -4.47
CA VAL A 518 -19.98 -10.50 -3.84
C VAL A 518 -19.72 -10.46 -2.34
N ALA A 519 -20.75 -10.73 -1.54
CA ALA A 519 -20.64 -10.97 -0.11
C ALA A 519 -20.70 -12.46 0.14
N LEU A 520 -19.67 -12.96 0.80
CA LEU A 520 -19.56 -14.34 1.23
C LEU A 520 -19.75 -14.39 2.75
N ASP A 521 -20.41 -15.43 3.21
CA ASP A 521 -20.38 -15.81 4.60
C ASP A 521 -18.94 -16.13 5.01
N LYS A 522 -18.41 -15.47 6.02
CA LYS A 522 -16.98 -15.55 6.37
C LYS A 522 -16.59 -16.89 7.00
N ASP A 523 -17.56 -17.70 7.47
CA ASP A 523 -17.30 -19.00 8.06
C ASP A 523 -17.34 -20.13 7.03
N THR A 524 -18.21 -20.03 6.02
CA THR A 524 -18.46 -21.10 5.06
C THR A 524 -17.98 -20.83 3.64
N GLY A 525 -17.74 -19.56 3.28
CA GLY A 525 -17.45 -19.14 1.91
C GLY A 525 -18.68 -19.16 0.97
N GLU A 526 -19.89 -19.42 1.49
CA GLU A 526 -21.11 -19.42 0.70
C GLU A 526 -21.53 -17.99 0.31
N VAL A 527 -22.10 -17.83 -0.90
CA VAL A 527 -22.59 -16.54 -1.37
C VAL A 527 -23.87 -16.15 -0.64
N ILE A 528 -23.84 -15.02 0.07
CA ILE A 528 -25.01 -14.41 0.71
C ILE A 528 -25.76 -13.50 -0.27
N TRP A 529 -25.02 -12.62 -0.94
CA TRP A 529 -25.56 -11.80 -2.03
C TRP A 529 -24.48 -11.47 -3.06
N GLU A 530 -24.90 -11.20 -4.28
CA GLU A 530 -24.04 -10.78 -5.39
C GLU A 530 -24.75 -9.72 -6.23
N ILE A 531 -24.04 -8.66 -6.59
CA ILE A 531 -24.51 -7.63 -7.51
C ILE A 531 -23.49 -7.35 -8.60
N SER A 532 -23.96 -6.93 -9.78
CA SER A 532 -23.05 -6.45 -10.82
C SER A 532 -22.46 -5.11 -10.43
N SER A 533 -21.14 -4.99 -10.44
CA SER A 533 -20.44 -3.70 -10.32
C SER A 533 -20.52 -2.85 -11.60
N GLY A 534 -21.09 -3.40 -12.68
CA GLY A 534 -21.14 -2.78 -14.00
C GLY A 534 -19.89 -3.08 -14.80
N ASN A 535 -18.81 -2.33 -14.61
CA ASN A 535 -17.46 -2.63 -15.08
C ASN A 535 -16.64 -3.27 -13.95
N TYR A 536 -15.42 -3.74 -14.26
CA TYR A 536 -14.49 -4.18 -13.21
C TYR A 536 -14.19 -3.04 -12.21
N ALA A 537 -13.96 -3.38 -10.96
CA ALA A 537 -13.55 -2.43 -9.94
C ALA A 537 -12.27 -2.95 -9.26
N TRP A 538 -11.20 -2.16 -9.36
CA TRP A 538 -9.95 -2.35 -8.63
C TRP A 538 -9.93 -1.53 -7.34
N SER A 539 -10.80 -0.54 -7.26
CA SER A 539 -11.08 0.21 -6.03
C SER A 539 -11.58 -0.74 -4.94
N SER A 540 -10.95 -0.71 -3.78
CA SER A 540 -11.37 -1.52 -2.64
C SER A 540 -12.69 -0.99 -2.07
N PRO A 541 -13.68 -1.85 -1.75
CA PRO A 541 -14.90 -1.40 -1.08
C PRO A 541 -14.59 -0.85 0.32
N VAL A 542 -15.30 0.20 0.74
CA VAL A 542 -15.24 0.74 2.10
C VAL A 542 -16.64 0.83 2.68
N ALA A 543 -16.80 0.51 3.97
CA ALA A 543 -18.05 0.69 4.68
C ALA A 543 -18.01 1.92 5.59
N LEU A 544 -19.10 2.68 5.61
CA LEU A 544 -19.41 3.66 6.62
C LEU A 544 -20.43 3.04 7.58
N TYR A 545 -20.20 3.16 8.87
CA TYR A 545 -21.03 2.54 9.91
C TYR A 545 -21.80 3.61 10.68
N THR A 546 -23.09 3.38 10.87
CA THR A 546 -23.92 4.20 11.74
C THR A 546 -23.84 3.73 13.20
N GLU A 547 -24.37 4.54 14.12
CA GLU A 547 -24.34 4.24 15.56
C GLU A 547 -25.11 2.95 15.92
N ASP A 548 -26.15 2.60 15.15
CA ASP A 548 -26.91 1.37 15.31
C ASP A 548 -26.32 0.16 14.59
N GLY A 549 -25.11 0.28 14.04
CA GLY A 549 -24.37 -0.81 13.39
C GLY A 549 -24.80 -1.10 11.95
N HIS A 550 -25.57 -0.21 11.30
CA HIS A 550 -25.84 -0.37 9.88
C HIS A 550 -24.65 0.03 9.02
N ALA A 551 -24.30 -0.79 8.04
CA ALA A 551 -23.17 -0.60 7.14
C ALA A 551 -23.63 -0.15 5.74
N TYR A 552 -23.08 0.96 5.27
CA TYR A 552 -23.24 1.47 3.90
C TYR A 552 -21.93 1.30 3.14
N ILE A 553 -21.94 0.52 2.08
CA ILE A 553 -20.74 0.22 1.29
C ILE A 553 -20.62 1.22 0.15
N PHE A 554 -19.44 1.82 0.01
CA PHE A 554 -19.07 2.60 -1.16
C PHE A 554 -18.13 1.79 -2.04
N LEU A 555 -18.45 1.70 -3.34
CA LEU A 555 -17.60 1.07 -4.36
C LEU A 555 -17.62 1.92 -5.63
N ALA A 556 -16.46 2.17 -6.22
CA ALA A 556 -16.30 2.79 -7.53
C ALA A 556 -15.70 1.80 -8.54
N ASN A 557 -16.00 1.94 -9.83
CA ASN A 557 -15.51 1.06 -10.88
C ASN A 557 -14.71 1.81 -11.97
N ALA A 558 -14.09 1.07 -12.85
CA ALA A 558 -13.25 1.60 -13.94
C ALA A 558 -14.02 2.43 -15.01
N SER A 559 -15.35 2.44 -15.00
CA SER A 559 -16.15 3.37 -15.81
C SER A 559 -16.47 4.68 -15.08
N GLY A 560 -15.93 4.91 -13.88
CA GLY A 560 -16.20 6.11 -13.10
C GLY A 560 -17.51 6.09 -12.32
N ILE A 561 -18.19 4.95 -12.28
CA ILE A 561 -19.46 4.83 -11.56
C ILE A 561 -19.18 4.41 -10.12
N ALA A 562 -19.50 5.28 -9.19
CA ALA A 562 -19.52 4.99 -7.76
C ALA A 562 -20.93 4.70 -7.27
N ARG A 563 -21.07 3.78 -6.31
CA ARG A 563 -22.33 3.36 -5.72
C ARG A 563 -22.26 3.40 -4.21
N LEU A 564 -23.36 3.84 -3.60
CA LEU A 564 -23.68 3.60 -2.20
C LEU A 564 -24.61 2.39 -2.16
N ILE A 565 -24.27 1.40 -1.36
CA ILE A 565 -24.89 0.07 -1.35
C ILE A 565 -25.25 -0.27 0.09
N ASP A 566 -26.45 -0.80 0.32
CA ASP A 566 -26.82 -1.40 1.61
C ASP A 566 -25.95 -2.65 1.85
N GLY A 567 -25.22 -2.67 2.95
CA GLY A 567 -24.23 -3.72 3.21
C GLY A 567 -24.83 -5.10 3.41
N SER A 568 -26.04 -5.18 3.97
CA SER A 568 -26.70 -6.46 4.30
C SER A 568 -27.40 -7.11 3.11
N THR A 569 -27.84 -6.30 2.13
CA THR A 569 -28.67 -6.76 1.01
C THR A 569 -28.02 -6.66 -0.36
N GLY A 570 -26.98 -5.81 -0.49
CA GLY A 570 -26.41 -5.46 -1.79
C GLY A 570 -27.27 -4.48 -2.61
N GLU A 571 -28.36 -3.91 -2.07
CA GLU A 571 -29.18 -2.94 -2.77
C GLU A 571 -28.42 -1.63 -3.06
N VAL A 572 -28.47 -1.15 -4.32
CA VAL A 572 -27.84 0.10 -4.71
C VAL A 572 -28.77 1.26 -4.35
N LEU A 573 -28.37 2.06 -3.37
CA LEU A 573 -29.15 3.19 -2.82
C LEU A 573 -28.93 4.49 -3.60
N ALA A 574 -27.68 4.77 -3.97
CA ALA A 574 -27.31 5.98 -4.72
C ALA A 574 -26.14 5.72 -5.69
N THR A 575 -25.99 6.60 -6.67
CA THR A 575 -24.94 6.51 -7.69
C THR A 575 -24.38 7.89 -8.03
N ILE A 576 -23.04 7.98 -8.20
CA ILE A 576 -22.36 9.14 -8.80
C ILE A 576 -21.61 8.65 -10.05
N ASP A 577 -21.62 9.45 -11.11
CA ASP A 577 -20.80 9.28 -12.30
C ASP A 577 -19.73 10.37 -12.32
N PHE A 578 -18.45 9.96 -12.24
CA PHE A 578 -17.31 10.87 -12.30
C PHE A 578 -16.90 11.21 -13.74
N ASP A 579 -17.46 10.50 -14.74
CA ASP A 579 -17.09 10.60 -16.16
C ASP A 579 -15.59 10.33 -16.43
N GLU A 580 -14.92 9.59 -15.53
CA GLU A 580 -13.49 9.25 -15.61
C GLU A 580 -13.18 7.96 -14.83
N THR A 581 -12.12 7.25 -15.23
CA THR A 581 -11.75 5.96 -14.63
C THR A 581 -11.37 6.11 -13.15
N VAL A 582 -11.98 5.29 -12.29
CA VAL A 582 -11.66 5.17 -10.88
C VAL A 582 -11.09 3.78 -10.60
N GLU A 583 -9.88 3.74 -10.07
CA GLU A 583 -9.16 2.54 -9.67
C GLU A 583 -8.59 2.65 -8.25
N ALA A 584 -8.38 3.89 -7.75
CA ALA A 584 -7.92 4.14 -6.40
C ALA A 584 -8.96 3.71 -5.35
N SER A 585 -8.47 3.30 -4.19
CA SER A 585 -9.30 2.90 -3.06
C SER A 585 -9.74 4.11 -2.24
N PRO A 586 -10.99 4.16 -1.79
CA PRO A 586 -11.51 5.22 -0.94
C PRO A 586 -11.11 5.06 0.53
N VAL A 587 -11.22 6.16 1.26
CA VAL A 587 -11.09 6.21 2.72
C VAL A 587 -12.19 7.10 3.28
N ALA A 588 -12.71 6.78 4.48
CA ALA A 588 -13.81 7.53 5.08
C ALA A 588 -13.49 8.07 6.49
N PHE A 589 -14.07 9.22 6.83
CA PHE A 589 -14.06 9.81 8.17
C PHE A 589 -15.46 10.38 8.47
N GLY A 590 -16.19 9.73 9.36
CA GLY A 590 -17.60 10.03 9.58
C GLY A 590 -18.40 9.96 8.26
N ASN A 591 -19.04 11.05 7.89
CA ASN A 591 -19.85 11.15 6.66
C ASN A 591 -19.07 11.55 5.41
N MET A 592 -17.78 11.85 5.54
CA MET A 592 -16.94 12.26 4.42
C MET A 592 -16.06 11.11 3.92
N LEU A 593 -15.97 10.99 2.61
CA LEU A 593 -15.17 10.01 1.92
C LEU A 593 -14.26 10.71 0.92
N VAL A 594 -13.03 10.23 0.78
CA VAL A 594 -12.08 10.73 -0.23
C VAL A 594 -11.68 9.59 -1.15
N ILE A 595 -11.70 9.85 -2.46
CA ILE A 595 -11.31 8.90 -3.49
C ILE A 595 -10.56 9.60 -4.61
N GLY A 596 -9.60 8.91 -5.21
CA GLY A 596 -8.88 9.35 -6.40
C GLY A 596 -9.44 8.75 -7.69
N SER A 597 -9.25 9.47 -8.79
CA SER A 597 -9.49 9.00 -10.16
C SER A 597 -8.23 9.15 -11.00
N ARG A 598 -8.29 8.77 -12.28
CA ARG A 598 -7.19 9.00 -13.24
C ARG A 598 -6.93 10.47 -13.56
N GLU A 599 -7.83 11.39 -13.19
CA GLU A 599 -7.66 12.82 -13.45
C GLU A 599 -7.74 13.71 -12.21
N GLY A 600 -8.25 13.18 -11.09
CA GLY A 600 -8.48 14.02 -9.93
C GLY A 600 -8.67 13.30 -8.60
N VAL A 601 -8.92 14.09 -7.57
CA VAL A 601 -9.30 13.64 -6.24
C VAL A 601 -10.63 14.29 -5.86
N TYR A 602 -11.49 13.55 -5.18
CA TYR A 602 -12.85 13.94 -4.82
C TYR A 602 -13.10 13.72 -3.33
N GLY A 603 -13.67 14.73 -2.68
CA GLY A 603 -14.34 14.58 -1.40
C GLY A 603 -15.83 14.37 -1.63
N ILE A 604 -16.38 13.31 -1.07
CA ILE A 604 -17.77 12.89 -1.24
C ILE A 604 -18.42 12.94 0.13
N LYS A 605 -19.61 13.57 0.18
CA LYS A 605 -20.44 13.58 1.38
C LYS A 605 -21.56 12.57 1.23
N ILE A 606 -21.70 11.70 2.22
CA ILE A 606 -22.82 10.77 2.41
C ILE A 606 -23.80 11.40 3.40
N SER A 607 -25.11 11.31 3.12
CA SER A 607 -26.14 12.00 3.93
C SER A 607 -27.35 11.12 4.18
#